data_d3d8b2c92930af2b258dd1754528da38
#
_entry.id   d3d8b2c92930af2b258dd1754528da38
#
_cell.length_a   1.000
_cell.length_b   1.000
_cell.length_c   1.000
_cell.angle_alpha   90.00
_cell.angle_beta   90.00
_cell.angle_gamma   90.00
#
_symmetry.space_group_name_H-M   'P 1'
#
loop_
_entity.id
_entity.type
_entity.pdbx_description
1 polymer ?
#
loop_
_entity_poly.entity_id
_entity_poly.type
_entity_poly.pdbx_seq_one_letter_code
_entity_poly.pdbx_strand_id
1 'polypeptide(L)'
;MRADALEHRRRLIEAAAHVFASHGPDTPLQAVIEEAGCGRGTLYRHFADRAELIMAVVEGEIEDALQTIETRAGDPALLVDALTCQSRAASIHFPLLCTVDEDRIQAFAERLRPRYERMLDLLLETARGCGQVDEGFTPDMLYMAIEMLGAARGSKAMPEDKAFALALRIVLDGVRQNPQGAHKSLSSFLKPGECREVDA
;
A
#
# COMPACT_ATOMS: atom_id res chain seq x y z
N MET A 1 29.73 -3.29 -15.89
CA MET A 1 29.88 -2.74 -14.51
C MET A 1 28.65 -1.99 -13.99
N ARG A 2 28.15 -0.87 -14.61
CA ARG A 2 26.94 -0.18 -14.08
C ARG A 2 25.64 -0.98 -14.31
N ALA A 3 25.50 -1.61 -15.47
CA ALA A 3 24.34 -2.46 -15.80
C ALA A 3 24.21 -3.66 -14.87
N ASP A 4 25.32 -4.33 -14.58
CA ASP A 4 25.35 -5.49 -13.66
C ASP A 4 24.96 -5.10 -12.23
N ALA A 5 25.40 -3.90 -11.79
CA ALA A 5 25.05 -3.39 -10.46
C ALA A 5 23.55 -3.08 -10.34
N LEU A 6 22.94 -2.48 -11.37
CA LEU A 6 21.50 -2.22 -11.41
C LEU A 6 20.70 -3.51 -11.44
N GLU A 7 21.14 -4.49 -12.23
CA GLU A 7 20.50 -5.80 -12.30
C GLU A 7 20.56 -6.55 -10.95
N HIS A 8 21.71 -6.55 -10.27
CA HIS A 8 21.82 -7.15 -8.94
C HIS A 8 20.92 -6.44 -7.92
N ARG A 9 20.83 -5.11 -7.97
CA ARG A 9 19.94 -4.35 -7.10
C ARG A 9 18.47 -4.71 -7.33
N ARG A 10 18.03 -4.79 -8.58
CA ARG A 10 16.67 -5.18 -8.97
C ARG A 10 16.33 -6.58 -8.44
N ARG A 11 17.21 -7.56 -8.70
CA ARG A 11 17.03 -8.95 -8.24
C ARG A 11 16.93 -9.05 -6.71
N LEU A 12 17.70 -8.26 -5.98
CA LEU A 12 17.62 -8.20 -4.51
C LEU A 12 16.29 -7.62 -4.04
N ILE A 13 15.75 -6.60 -4.69
CA ILE A 13 14.45 -6.01 -4.38
C ILE A 13 13.33 -7.03 -4.65
N GLU A 14 13.33 -7.68 -5.83
CA GLU A 14 12.35 -8.69 -6.20
C GLU A 14 12.36 -9.89 -5.24
N ALA A 15 13.55 -10.39 -4.91
CA ALA A 15 13.71 -11.47 -3.94
C ALA A 15 13.21 -11.06 -2.55
N ALA A 16 13.50 -9.83 -2.11
CA ALA A 16 13.03 -9.31 -0.83
C ALA A 16 11.51 -9.18 -0.80
N ALA A 17 10.89 -8.64 -1.85
CA ALA A 17 9.44 -8.55 -1.98
C ALA A 17 8.78 -9.93 -1.86
N HIS A 18 9.29 -10.94 -2.60
CA HIS A 18 8.79 -12.32 -2.54
C HIS A 18 8.95 -12.95 -1.15
N VAL A 19 10.14 -12.83 -0.56
CA VAL A 19 10.46 -13.42 0.76
C VAL A 19 9.62 -12.79 1.86
N PHE A 20 9.49 -11.47 1.90
CA PHE A 20 8.71 -10.78 2.92
C PHE A 20 7.20 -11.03 2.78
N ALA A 21 6.70 -11.12 1.56
CA ALA A 21 5.31 -11.48 1.30
C ALA A 21 4.97 -12.91 1.75
N SER A 22 5.93 -13.84 1.61
CA SER A 22 5.72 -15.26 1.89
C SER A 22 5.96 -15.63 3.36
N HIS A 23 6.91 -14.97 4.03
CA HIS A 23 7.40 -15.37 5.35
C HIS A 23 7.26 -14.28 6.42
N GLY A 24 6.81 -13.08 6.04
CA GLY A 24 6.57 -11.96 6.95
C GLY A 24 7.81 -11.11 7.30
N PRO A 25 7.59 -10.07 8.13
CA PRO A 25 8.56 -9.01 8.38
C PRO A 25 9.83 -9.46 9.14
N ASP A 26 9.76 -10.53 9.92
CA ASP A 26 10.88 -10.98 10.76
C ASP A 26 11.86 -11.92 10.03
N THR A 27 11.58 -12.22 8.75
CA THR A 27 12.41 -13.15 7.96
C THR A 27 13.84 -12.65 7.85
N PRO A 28 14.85 -13.50 8.15
CA PRO A 28 16.26 -13.11 8.06
C PRO A 28 16.66 -12.71 6.63
N LEU A 29 17.55 -11.71 6.50
CA LEU A 29 18.11 -11.30 5.20
C LEU A 29 18.86 -12.43 4.48
N GLN A 30 19.25 -13.48 5.19
CA GLN A 30 19.85 -14.68 4.61
C GLN A 30 18.89 -15.33 3.58
N ALA A 31 17.60 -15.39 3.88
CA ALA A 31 16.60 -15.92 2.93
C ALA A 31 16.50 -15.08 1.65
N VAL A 32 16.63 -13.76 1.77
CA VAL A 32 16.67 -12.85 0.60
C VAL A 32 17.92 -13.09 -0.25
N ILE A 33 19.08 -13.29 0.40
CA ILE A 33 20.35 -13.58 -0.28
C ILE A 33 20.26 -14.89 -1.06
N GLU A 34 19.69 -15.91 -0.47
CA GLU A 34 19.47 -17.24 -1.08
C GLU A 34 18.51 -17.15 -2.26
N GLU A 35 17.38 -16.48 -2.08
CA GLU A 35 16.38 -16.27 -3.13
C GLU A 35 16.95 -15.47 -4.31
N ALA A 36 17.71 -14.40 -4.03
CA ALA A 36 18.36 -13.57 -5.05
C ALA A 36 19.52 -14.28 -5.76
N GLY A 37 20.00 -15.43 -5.23
CA GLY A 37 21.17 -16.15 -5.75
C GLY A 37 22.44 -15.30 -5.72
N CYS A 38 22.65 -14.51 -4.68
CA CYS A 38 23.78 -13.60 -4.57
C CYS A 38 24.57 -13.83 -3.27
N GLY A 39 25.75 -13.20 -3.14
CA GLY A 39 26.53 -13.24 -1.90
C GLY A 39 26.13 -12.15 -0.92
N ARG A 40 26.38 -12.39 0.39
CA ARG A 40 26.12 -11.41 1.45
C ARG A 40 26.79 -10.05 1.20
N GLY A 41 28.02 -10.05 0.67
CA GLY A 41 28.73 -8.82 0.29
C GLY A 41 28.06 -8.04 -0.83
N THR A 42 27.31 -8.71 -1.71
CA THR A 42 26.54 -8.05 -2.77
C THR A 42 25.35 -7.31 -2.16
N LEU A 43 24.60 -7.92 -1.25
CA LEU A 43 23.48 -7.25 -0.57
C LEU A 43 23.94 -5.99 0.16
N TYR A 44 24.96 -6.08 1.02
CA TYR A 44 25.43 -4.94 1.81
C TYR A 44 26.18 -3.86 0.99
N ARG A 45 26.53 -4.16 -0.24
CA ARG A 45 27.05 -3.14 -1.17
C ARG A 45 25.92 -2.28 -1.76
N HIS A 46 24.70 -2.84 -1.88
CA HIS A 46 23.53 -2.17 -2.44
C HIS A 46 22.62 -1.55 -1.39
N PHE A 47 22.56 -2.14 -0.20
CA PHE A 47 21.70 -1.74 0.91
C PHE A 47 22.50 -1.74 2.20
N ALA A 48 22.62 -0.58 2.84
CA ALA A 48 23.39 -0.43 4.07
C ALA A 48 22.83 -1.29 5.21
N ASP A 49 21.52 -1.43 5.26
CA ASP A 49 20.82 -2.21 6.26
C ASP A 49 19.47 -2.77 5.73
N ARG A 50 18.77 -3.50 6.62
CA ARG A 50 17.46 -4.06 6.34
C ARG A 50 16.41 -3.00 6.02
N ALA A 51 16.43 -1.87 6.73
CA ALA A 51 15.46 -0.80 6.55
C ALA A 51 15.56 -0.19 5.15
N GLU A 52 16.77 0.01 4.63
CA GLU A 52 16.98 0.50 3.27
C GLU A 52 16.43 -0.47 2.22
N LEU A 53 16.60 -1.78 2.43
CA LEU A 53 16.03 -2.79 1.54
C LEU A 53 14.49 -2.79 1.60
N ILE A 54 13.87 -2.71 2.79
CA ILE A 54 12.42 -2.62 2.96
C ILE A 54 11.87 -1.40 2.22
N MET A 55 12.46 -0.22 2.44
CA MET A 55 12.04 0.99 1.78
C MET A 55 12.17 0.91 0.25
N ALA A 56 13.22 0.25 -0.26
CA ALA A 56 13.40 0.04 -1.69
C ALA A 56 12.35 -0.93 -2.29
N VAL A 57 11.90 -1.94 -1.54
CA VAL A 57 10.79 -2.81 -1.93
C VAL A 57 9.51 -2.01 -2.08
N VAL A 58 9.14 -1.23 -1.06
CA VAL A 58 7.93 -0.40 -1.07
C VAL A 58 7.95 0.62 -2.21
N GLU A 59 9.09 1.28 -2.42
CA GLU A 59 9.26 2.26 -3.52
C GLU A 59 9.09 1.60 -4.90
N GLY A 60 9.66 0.41 -5.09
CA GLY A 60 9.53 -0.35 -6.34
C GLY A 60 8.09 -0.75 -6.64
N GLU A 61 7.37 -1.26 -5.65
CA GLU A 61 5.97 -1.68 -5.83
C GLU A 61 5.03 -0.49 -6.12
N ILE A 62 5.29 0.69 -5.57
CA ILE A 62 4.53 1.90 -5.90
C ILE A 62 4.81 2.36 -7.34
N GLU A 63 6.05 2.27 -7.79
CA GLU A 63 6.42 2.60 -9.17
C GLU A 63 5.75 1.65 -10.17
N ASP A 64 5.77 0.34 -9.89
CA ASP A 64 5.11 -0.68 -10.72
C ASP A 64 3.58 -0.49 -10.74
N ALA A 65 2.98 -0.13 -9.61
CA ALA A 65 1.57 0.18 -9.51
C ALA A 65 1.21 1.42 -10.34
N LEU A 66 1.99 2.49 -10.23
CA LEU A 66 1.81 3.72 -10.99
C LEU A 66 1.88 3.44 -12.50
N GLN A 67 2.90 2.71 -12.96
CA GLN A 67 3.03 2.32 -14.35
C GLN A 67 1.84 1.47 -14.83
N THR A 68 1.37 0.53 -14.01
CA THR A 68 0.21 -0.29 -14.32
C THR A 68 -1.05 0.55 -14.48
N ILE A 69 -1.29 1.51 -13.59
CA ILE A 69 -2.44 2.41 -13.64
C ILE A 69 -2.38 3.31 -14.88
N GLU A 70 -1.22 3.87 -15.20
CA GLU A 70 -1.02 4.70 -16.39
C GLU A 70 -1.31 3.94 -17.70
N THR A 71 -0.92 2.66 -17.78
CA THR A 71 -1.16 1.83 -18.97
C THR A 71 -2.61 1.37 -19.10
N ARG A 72 -3.38 1.38 -18.02
CA ARG A 72 -4.80 0.93 -17.98
C ARG A 72 -5.78 2.08 -17.81
N ALA A 73 -5.40 3.30 -18.14
CA ALA A 73 -6.29 4.46 -18.05
C ALA A 73 -7.59 4.21 -18.85
N GLY A 74 -8.75 4.44 -18.21
CA GLY A 74 -10.08 4.20 -18.80
C GLY A 74 -10.60 2.76 -18.70
N ASP A 75 -9.85 1.82 -18.11
CA ASP A 75 -10.31 0.45 -17.84
C ASP A 75 -11.26 0.43 -16.63
N PRO A 76 -12.55 0.02 -16.80
CA PRO A 76 -13.50 -0.04 -15.69
C PRO A 76 -13.14 -1.08 -14.60
N ALA A 77 -12.28 -2.04 -14.88
CA ALA A 77 -11.83 -3.00 -13.88
C ALA A 77 -10.71 -2.43 -12.97
N LEU A 78 -10.06 -1.34 -13.40
CA LEU A 78 -8.85 -0.83 -12.76
C LEU A 78 -9.05 -0.48 -11.28
N LEU A 79 -10.17 0.15 -10.91
CA LEU A 79 -10.42 0.53 -9.51
C LEU A 79 -10.42 -0.68 -8.58
N VAL A 80 -11.17 -1.73 -8.93
CA VAL A 80 -11.28 -2.95 -8.10
C VAL A 80 -9.96 -3.70 -8.05
N ASP A 81 -9.27 -3.80 -9.19
CA ASP A 81 -7.96 -4.45 -9.27
C ASP A 81 -6.92 -3.70 -8.44
N ALA A 82 -6.88 -2.36 -8.55
CA ALA A 82 -5.98 -1.53 -7.76
C ALA A 82 -6.27 -1.61 -6.26
N LEU A 83 -7.54 -1.51 -5.83
CA LEU A 83 -7.92 -1.70 -4.43
C LEU A 83 -7.47 -3.08 -3.91
N THR A 84 -7.60 -4.11 -4.74
CA THR A 84 -7.19 -5.48 -4.39
C THR A 84 -5.67 -5.59 -4.25
N CYS A 85 -4.91 -5.08 -5.22
CA CYS A 85 -3.45 -5.13 -5.21
C CYS A 85 -2.86 -4.23 -4.13
N GLN A 86 -3.31 -2.97 -4.04
CA GLN A 86 -2.77 -2.01 -3.07
C GLN A 86 -3.08 -2.40 -1.62
N SER A 87 -4.28 -2.93 -1.33
CA SER A 87 -4.60 -3.42 0.01
C SER A 87 -3.75 -4.64 0.41
N ARG A 88 -3.40 -5.50 -0.55
CA ARG A 88 -2.47 -6.60 -0.31
C ARG A 88 -1.07 -6.08 -0.01
N ALA A 89 -0.57 -5.14 -0.81
CA ALA A 89 0.70 -4.48 -0.57
C ALA A 89 0.72 -3.81 0.81
N ALA A 90 -0.30 -3.03 1.17
CA ALA A 90 -0.43 -2.40 2.49
C ALA A 90 -0.39 -3.41 3.64
N SER A 91 -1.06 -4.57 3.51
CA SER A 91 -1.06 -5.61 4.54
C SER A 91 0.33 -6.24 4.78
N ILE A 92 1.21 -6.20 3.78
CA ILE A 92 2.60 -6.69 3.86
C ILE A 92 3.54 -5.57 4.31
N HIS A 93 3.40 -4.38 3.72
CA HIS A 93 4.33 -3.27 3.95
C HIS A 93 4.18 -2.63 5.31
N PHE A 94 2.95 -2.48 5.81
CA PHE A 94 2.74 -1.84 7.11
C PHE A 94 3.50 -2.53 8.25
N PRO A 95 3.43 -3.86 8.45
CA PRO A 95 4.24 -4.54 9.44
C PRO A 95 5.75 -4.40 9.21
N LEU A 96 6.21 -4.38 7.94
CA LEU A 96 7.62 -4.19 7.60
C LEU A 96 8.09 -2.79 7.98
N LEU A 97 7.33 -1.76 7.64
CA LEU A 97 7.65 -0.38 7.94
C LEU A 97 7.65 -0.11 9.45
N CYS A 98 6.78 -0.75 10.23
CA CYS A 98 6.80 -0.67 11.69
C CYS A 98 8.12 -1.16 12.34
N THR A 99 8.97 -1.86 11.61
CA THR A 99 10.31 -2.28 12.08
C THR A 99 11.40 -1.26 11.79
N VAL A 100 11.09 -0.18 11.07
CA VAL A 100 12.05 0.86 10.67
C VAL A 100 11.92 2.04 11.65
N ASP A 101 13.03 2.73 11.87
CA ASP A 101 13.09 3.93 12.71
C ASP A 101 12.14 5.04 12.20
N GLU A 102 11.45 5.74 13.13
CA GLU A 102 10.39 6.69 12.83
C GLU A 102 10.87 7.87 11.97
N ASP A 103 12.06 8.42 12.26
CA ASP A 103 12.61 9.55 11.49
C ASP A 103 12.90 9.14 10.04
N ARG A 104 13.38 7.90 9.84
CA ARG A 104 13.62 7.33 8.51
C ARG A 104 12.33 7.07 7.75
N ILE A 105 11.29 6.59 8.43
CA ILE A 105 9.96 6.41 7.84
C ILE A 105 9.37 7.74 7.41
N GLN A 106 9.45 8.77 8.23
CA GLN A 106 8.93 10.09 7.90
C GLN A 106 9.64 10.66 6.65
N ALA A 107 10.97 10.64 6.62
CA ALA A 107 11.74 11.10 5.47
C ALA A 107 11.44 10.29 4.20
N PHE A 108 11.23 8.98 4.34
CA PHE A 108 10.83 8.11 3.25
C PHE A 108 9.44 8.43 2.73
N ALA A 109 8.45 8.60 3.62
CA ALA A 109 7.07 8.96 3.29
C ALA A 109 7.00 10.32 2.56
N GLU A 110 7.73 11.33 3.04
CA GLU A 110 7.81 12.64 2.37
C GLU A 110 8.37 12.54 0.94
N ARG A 111 9.41 11.72 0.75
CA ARG A 111 10.01 11.48 -0.58
C ARG A 111 9.07 10.74 -1.52
N LEU A 112 8.28 9.80 -0.98
CA LEU A 112 7.39 8.95 -1.76
C LEU A 112 6.05 9.60 -2.07
N ARG A 113 5.62 10.53 -1.22
CA ARG A 113 4.32 11.23 -1.29
C ARG A 113 3.92 11.68 -2.70
N PRO A 114 4.76 12.40 -3.49
CA PRO A 114 4.33 12.88 -4.80
C PRO A 114 3.97 11.77 -5.78
N ARG A 115 4.65 10.61 -5.71
CA ARG A 115 4.35 9.45 -6.55
C ARG A 115 3.06 8.77 -6.12
N TYR A 116 2.88 8.65 -4.81
CA TYR A 116 1.68 8.05 -4.24
C TYR A 116 0.42 8.90 -4.52
N GLU A 117 0.51 10.22 -4.34
CA GLU A 117 -0.56 11.15 -4.70
C GLU A 117 -0.90 11.07 -6.19
N ARG A 118 0.13 11.05 -7.06
CA ARG A 118 -0.06 10.86 -8.49
C ARG A 118 -0.79 9.57 -8.82
N MET A 119 -0.45 8.48 -8.16
CA MET A 119 -1.11 7.18 -8.33
C MET A 119 -2.58 7.25 -7.95
N LEU A 120 -2.92 7.86 -6.80
CA LEU A 120 -4.29 8.02 -6.34
C LEU A 120 -5.11 8.90 -7.29
N ASP A 121 -4.54 10.01 -7.76
CA ASP A 121 -5.20 10.93 -8.69
C ASP A 121 -5.56 10.25 -10.01
N LEU A 122 -4.63 9.53 -10.63
CA LEU A 122 -4.88 8.79 -11.87
C LEU A 122 -5.93 7.71 -11.71
N LEU A 123 -5.92 7.00 -10.58
CA LEU A 123 -6.90 5.97 -10.27
C LEU A 123 -8.28 6.57 -10.12
N LEU A 124 -8.41 7.72 -9.43
CA LEU A 124 -9.67 8.43 -9.27
C LEU A 124 -10.16 9.03 -10.59
N GLU A 125 -9.27 9.60 -11.40
CA GLU A 125 -9.63 10.13 -12.73
C GLU A 125 -10.24 9.03 -13.59
N THR A 126 -9.61 7.85 -13.63
CA THR A 126 -10.15 6.69 -14.35
C THR A 126 -11.49 6.24 -13.79
N ALA A 127 -11.60 6.10 -12.47
CA ALA A 127 -12.82 5.64 -11.81
C ALA A 127 -14.00 6.61 -12.01
N ARG A 128 -13.75 7.92 -11.99
CA ARG A 128 -14.77 8.96 -12.31
C ARG A 128 -15.18 8.90 -13.77
N GLY A 129 -14.22 8.78 -14.69
CA GLY A 129 -14.49 8.62 -16.12
C GLY A 129 -15.36 7.40 -16.44
N CYS A 130 -15.24 6.33 -15.65
CA CYS A 130 -16.07 5.12 -15.74
C CYS A 130 -17.37 5.19 -14.92
N GLY A 131 -17.67 6.30 -14.25
CA GLY A 131 -18.88 6.47 -13.44
C GLY A 131 -18.94 5.58 -12.19
N GLN A 132 -17.79 5.14 -11.67
CA GLN A 132 -17.69 4.24 -10.52
C GLN A 132 -17.68 4.99 -9.20
N VAL A 133 -17.17 6.21 -9.21
CA VAL A 133 -17.09 7.11 -8.05
C VAL A 133 -17.58 8.50 -8.46
N ASP A 134 -18.10 9.27 -7.51
CA ASP A 134 -18.47 10.67 -7.72
C ASP A 134 -17.30 11.63 -7.43
N GLU A 135 -17.51 12.93 -7.67
CA GLU A 135 -16.51 13.96 -7.41
C GLU A 135 -16.22 14.16 -5.91
N GLY A 136 -17.12 13.74 -5.04
CA GLY A 136 -16.96 13.82 -3.58
C GLY A 136 -16.02 12.74 -3.04
N PHE A 137 -15.70 11.71 -3.82
CA PHE A 137 -14.73 10.69 -3.40
C PHE A 137 -13.31 11.20 -3.66
N THR A 138 -12.61 11.55 -2.57
CA THR A 138 -11.30 12.22 -2.60
C THR A 138 -10.12 11.24 -2.58
N PRO A 139 -8.90 11.70 -2.95
CA PRO A 139 -7.68 10.88 -2.79
C PRO A 139 -7.47 10.38 -1.35
N ASP A 140 -7.78 11.20 -0.33
CA ASP A 140 -7.68 10.80 1.08
C ASP A 140 -8.65 9.66 1.42
N MET A 141 -9.87 9.70 0.87
CA MET A 141 -10.86 8.61 1.05
C MET A 141 -10.40 7.33 0.36
N LEU A 142 -9.79 7.42 -0.82
CA LEU A 142 -9.21 6.29 -1.52
C LEU A 142 -8.02 5.70 -0.74
N TYR A 143 -7.14 6.57 -0.23
CA TYR A 143 -6.04 6.15 0.66
C TYR A 143 -6.57 5.38 1.87
N MET A 144 -7.53 5.96 2.59
CA MET A 144 -8.14 5.30 3.75
C MET A 144 -8.83 3.98 3.39
N ALA A 145 -9.47 3.89 2.22
CA ALA A 145 -10.07 2.64 1.75
C ALA A 145 -9.01 1.55 1.55
N ILE A 146 -7.86 1.87 0.97
CA ILE A 146 -6.73 0.95 0.81
C ILE A 146 -6.23 0.45 2.17
N GLU A 147 -6.01 1.37 3.12
CA GLU A 147 -5.56 1.02 4.47
C GLU A 147 -6.57 0.13 5.21
N MET A 148 -7.85 0.47 5.17
CA MET A 148 -8.93 -0.32 5.77
C MET A 148 -9.02 -1.72 5.17
N LEU A 149 -8.89 -1.85 3.85
CA LEU A 149 -8.87 -3.12 3.15
C LEU A 149 -7.62 -3.94 3.48
N GLY A 150 -6.47 -3.30 3.62
CA GLY A 150 -5.23 -3.92 4.08
C GLY A 150 -5.36 -4.48 5.51
N ALA A 151 -5.92 -3.70 6.42
CA ALA A 151 -6.19 -4.13 7.79
C ALA A 151 -7.19 -5.31 7.85
N ALA A 152 -8.20 -5.31 6.97
CA ALA A 152 -9.16 -6.41 6.90
C ALA A 152 -8.50 -7.75 6.52
N ARG A 153 -7.45 -7.74 5.69
CA ARG A 153 -6.68 -8.95 5.35
C ARG A 153 -5.96 -9.55 6.56
N GLY A 154 -5.52 -8.74 7.50
CA GLY A 154 -4.89 -9.18 8.76
C GLY A 154 -5.89 -9.63 9.84
N SER A 155 -7.19 -9.61 9.58
CA SER A 155 -8.22 -9.98 10.56
C SER A 155 -8.11 -11.44 10.99
N LYS A 156 -8.10 -11.66 12.32
CA LYS A 156 -8.17 -13.02 12.91
C LYS A 156 -9.60 -13.53 13.15
N ALA A 157 -10.62 -12.70 12.90
CA ALA A 157 -12.00 -13.01 13.17
C ALA A 157 -12.62 -13.97 12.14
N MET A 158 -12.08 -14.02 10.94
CA MET A 158 -12.56 -14.85 9.84
C MET A 158 -11.43 -15.11 8.82
N PRO A 159 -11.60 -16.06 7.87
CA PRO A 159 -10.63 -16.27 6.79
C PRO A 159 -10.36 -14.98 5.97
N GLU A 160 -9.10 -14.78 5.58
CA GLU A 160 -8.62 -13.57 4.89
C GLU A 160 -9.50 -13.19 3.69
N ASP A 161 -9.74 -14.14 2.77
CA ASP A 161 -10.53 -13.89 1.56
C ASP A 161 -11.94 -13.39 1.89
N LYS A 162 -12.56 -13.96 2.93
CA LYS A 162 -13.89 -13.55 3.38
C LYS A 162 -13.87 -12.16 4.00
N ALA A 163 -12.89 -11.86 4.84
CA ALA A 163 -12.73 -10.55 5.47
C ALA A 163 -12.53 -9.46 4.41
N PHE A 164 -11.61 -9.71 3.47
CA PHE A 164 -11.34 -8.80 2.37
C PHE A 164 -12.58 -8.58 1.47
N ALA A 165 -13.26 -9.66 1.05
CA ALA A 165 -14.44 -9.54 0.18
C ALA A 165 -15.57 -8.73 0.85
N LEU A 166 -15.80 -8.91 2.15
CA LEU A 166 -16.79 -8.12 2.89
C LEU A 166 -16.36 -6.65 3.01
N ALA A 167 -15.10 -6.38 3.33
CA ALA A 167 -14.59 -5.02 3.44
C ALA A 167 -14.64 -4.31 2.08
N LEU A 168 -14.23 -4.97 1.00
CA LEU A 168 -14.31 -4.43 -0.35
C LEU A 168 -15.75 -4.09 -0.75
N ARG A 169 -16.69 -4.98 -0.43
CA ARG A 169 -18.11 -4.71 -0.69
C ARG A 169 -18.59 -3.48 0.05
N ILE A 170 -18.27 -3.34 1.34
CA ILE A 170 -18.64 -2.15 2.16
C ILE A 170 -18.07 -0.87 1.54
N VAL A 171 -16.80 -0.90 1.13
CA VAL A 171 -16.15 0.25 0.47
C VAL A 171 -16.87 0.59 -0.84
N LEU A 172 -17.08 -0.39 -1.73
CA LEU A 172 -17.71 -0.16 -3.03
C LEU A 172 -19.19 0.27 -2.92
N ASP A 173 -19.95 -0.30 -1.98
CA ASP A 173 -21.32 0.10 -1.72
C ASP A 173 -21.36 1.52 -1.13
N GLY A 174 -20.44 1.88 -0.24
CA GLY A 174 -20.33 3.22 0.33
C GLY A 174 -20.01 4.30 -0.71
N VAL A 175 -19.14 3.98 -1.67
CA VAL A 175 -18.75 4.88 -2.76
C VAL A 175 -19.91 5.10 -3.75
N ARG A 176 -20.73 4.07 -4.01
CA ARG A 176 -21.86 4.13 -4.96
C ARG A 176 -23.12 4.77 -4.39
N GLN A 177 -23.30 4.77 -3.08
CA GLN A 177 -24.56 5.20 -2.42
C GLN A 177 -24.59 6.69 -2.07
N ASN A 178 -23.65 7.52 -2.52
CA ASN A 178 -23.67 8.96 -2.27
C ASN A 178 -23.97 9.81 -3.54
N PRO A 179 -25.16 9.63 -4.20
CA PRO A 179 -25.47 10.37 -5.41
C PRO A 179 -25.84 11.85 -5.18
N GLN A 180 -25.88 12.33 -3.95
CA GLN A 180 -26.22 13.72 -3.63
C GLN A 180 -25.52 14.16 -2.33
N GLY A 181 -24.20 14.34 -2.37
CA GLY A 181 -23.45 15.29 -1.55
C GLY A 181 -23.92 15.59 -0.11
N ALA A 182 -24.51 14.65 0.61
CA ALA A 182 -24.81 14.81 2.02
C ALA A 182 -23.57 14.49 2.87
N HIS A 183 -22.43 15.06 2.52
CA HIS A 183 -21.34 15.24 3.48
C HIS A 183 -21.80 16.28 4.52
N LYS A 184 -22.62 15.85 5.49
CA LYS A 184 -22.59 16.52 6.78
C LYS A 184 -21.12 16.49 7.19
N SER A 185 -20.51 17.66 7.20
CA SER A 185 -19.11 17.87 7.56
C SER A 185 -18.70 16.92 8.67
N LEU A 186 -17.66 16.09 8.44
CA LEU A 186 -17.04 15.25 9.47
C LEU A 186 -16.67 16.04 10.73
N SER A 187 -16.55 17.38 10.65
CA SER A 187 -16.41 18.28 11.77
C SER A 187 -17.54 18.17 12.82
N SER A 188 -18.71 17.60 12.46
CA SER A 188 -19.78 17.33 13.45
C SER A 188 -19.55 16.04 14.25
N PHE A 189 -18.69 15.15 13.80
CA PHE A 189 -18.34 13.90 14.49
C PHE A 189 -16.99 13.99 15.22
N LEU A 190 -16.11 14.90 14.81
CA LEU A 190 -14.81 15.13 15.42
C LEU A 190 -14.89 16.32 16.38
N LYS A 191 -15.74 16.25 17.43
CA LYS A 191 -15.57 17.12 18.59
C LYS A 191 -14.39 16.58 19.39
N PRO A 192 -13.27 17.32 19.50
CA PRO A 192 -12.19 16.93 20.39
C PRO A 192 -12.71 17.04 21.82
N GLY A 193 -12.84 15.93 22.52
CA GLY A 193 -13.05 15.94 23.95
C GLY A 193 -14.07 14.99 24.57
N GLU A 194 -14.66 14.03 23.86
CA GLU A 194 -15.50 13.00 24.48
C GLU A 194 -15.03 11.58 24.17
N CYS A 195 -13.80 11.25 24.57
CA CYS A 195 -13.51 9.88 24.98
C CYS A 195 -14.18 9.67 26.35
N ARG A 196 -15.34 9.04 26.41
CA ARG A 196 -15.85 8.48 27.66
C ARG A 196 -14.87 7.42 28.13
N GLU A 197 -14.23 7.66 29.26
CA GLU A 197 -13.59 6.64 30.06
C GLU A 197 -14.62 5.50 30.22
N VAL A 198 -14.33 4.34 29.69
CA VAL A 198 -15.04 3.11 30.01
C VAL A 198 -14.44 2.66 31.34
N ASP A 199 -15.12 3.04 32.43
CA ASP A 199 -14.81 2.54 33.76
C ASP A 199 -14.82 1.01 33.76
N ALA A 200 -13.79 0.44 34.42
CA ALA A 200 -13.49 -0.97 34.59
C ALA A 200 -14.55 -1.75 35.39
#